data_759d7f9519583792cef7eef6a37ada2c
#
_entry.id   759d7f9519583792cef7eef6a37ada2c
#
_cell.length_a   1.000
_cell.length_b   1.000
_cell.length_c   1.000
_cell.angle_alpha   90.00
_cell.angle_beta   90.00
_cell.angle_gamma   90.00
#
_symmetry.space_group_name_H-M   'P 1'
#
loop_
_entity.id
_entity.type
_entity.pdbx_description
1 polymer ?
#
loop_
_entity_poly.entity_id
_entity_poly.type
_entity_poly.pdbx_seq_one_letter_code
_entity_poly.pdbx_strand_id
1 'polypeptide(L)'
;AYERFTAAAPAKDYIRKRGAPIVVKADGLAAGKGVVVAETVAQAEDAVDMMFAGSLGEAGHEVVVEEFLSGEEASFFALCDGTNAIALASAQDHKRAFDNDQGPNTGGMGAYSPSPVMTAHMQKRTMDEILLPTLRAMSAMGAPYKGVLFAGLMIGADGPKLIEYNVRFGDPETQVLMLRLMSDLVPALMASRDGALKNFDLRWYPD
;
A
#
# COMPACT_ATOMS: atom_id res chain seq x y z
N ALA A 1 -3.16 10.69 -9.25
CA ALA A 1 -3.99 10.39 -10.42
C ALA A 1 -3.51 9.11 -11.09
N TYR A 2 -4.43 8.35 -11.71
CA TYR A 2 -4.08 7.12 -12.44
C TYR A 2 -5.06 6.89 -13.58
N GLU A 3 -4.66 6.03 -14.52
CA GLU A 3 -5.53 5.51 -15.58
C GLU A 3 -5.17 4.06 -15.92
N ARG A 4 -6.18 3.24 -16.27
CA ARG A 4 -6.06 1.81 -16.57
C ARG A 4 -6.18 1.59 -18.07
N PHE A 5 -5.35 0.70 -18.61
CA PHE A 5 -5.26 0.42 -20.03
C PHE A 5 -5.25 -1.09 -20.29
N THR A 6 -6.01 -1.51 -21.30
CA THR A 6 -6.09 -2.88 -21.81
C THR A 6 -5.28 -3.07 -23.08
N ALA A 7 -4.54 -2.04 -23.54
CA ALA A 7 -3.71 -2.08 -24.73
C ALA A 7 -2.50 -1.15 -24.59
N ALA A 8 -1.38 -1.54 -25.19
CA ALA A 8 -0.12 -0.81 -25.09
C ALA A 8 -0.17 0.59 -25.73
N ALA A 9 -0.77 0.74 -26.91
CA ALA A 9 -0.75 2.01 -27.63
C ALA A 9 -1.43 3.16 -26.86
N PRO A 10 -2.66 3.03 -26.31
CA PRO A 10 -3.27 4.08 -25.50
C PRO A 10 -2.48 4.39 -24.22
N ALA A 11 -1.86 3.37 -23.57
CA ALA A 11 -1.03 3.59 -22.38
C ALA A 11 0.19 4.46 -22.71
N LYS A 12 0.89 4.16 -23.81
CA LYS A 12 2.03 4.97 -24.28
C LYS A 12 1.63 6.40 -24.65
N ASP A 13 0.49 6.59 -25.32
CA ASP A 13 -0.01 7.92 -25.64
C ASP A 13 -0.33 8.74 -24.40
N TYR A 14 -0.86 8.09 -23.35
CA TYR A 14 -1.08 8.73 -22.05
C TYR A 14 0.25 9.12 -21.40
N ILE A 15 1.25 8.21 -21.38
CA ILE A 15 2.59 8.45 -20.83
C ILE A 15 3.26 9.65 -21.54
N ARG A 16 3.21 9.72 -22.87
CA ARG A 16 3.76 10.85 -23.63
C ARG A 16 3.12 12.19 -23.26
N LYS A 17 1.82 12.18 -22.98
CA LYS A 17 1.10 13.40 -22.58
C LYS A 17 1.41 13.83 -21.16
N ARG A 18 1.62 12.86 -20.24
CA ARG A 18 1.90 13.12 -18.83
C ARG A 18 3.35 13.45 -18.58
N GLY A 19 4.26 12.86 -19.35
CA GLY A 19 5.70 12.94 -19.11
C GLY A 19 6.17 11.98 -18.03
N ALA A 20 7.41 12.18 -17.59
CA ALA A 20 8.04 11.40 -16.52
C ALA A 20 8.58 12.38 -15.44
N PRO A 21 8.81 11.92 -14.18
CA PRO A 21 8.67 10.54 -13.73
C PRO A 21 7.21 10.08 -13.64
N ILE A 22 7.01 8.76 -13.85
CA ILE A 22 5.67 8.14 -13.87
C ILE A 22 5.79 6.67 -13.43
N VAL A 23 4.72 6.08 -12.93
CA VAL A 23 4.72 4.69 -12.48
C VAL A 23 3.84 3.85 -13.39
N VAL A 24 4.36 2.70 -13.83
CA VAL A 24 3.62 1.71 -14.62
C VAL A 24 3.49 0.44 -13.80
N LYS A 25 2.26 -0.03 -13.61
CA LYS A 25 1.95 -1.24 -12.83
C LYS A 25 1.16 -2.23 -13.67
N ALA A 26 1.46 -3.52 -13.54
CA ALA A 26 0.56 -4.57 -14.01
C ALA A 26 -0.68 -4.61 -13.10
N ASP A 27 -1.89 -4.69 -13.67
CA ASP A 27 -3.14 -4.69 -12.89
C ASP A 27 -3.40 -6.02 -12.18
N GLY A 28 -2.78 -7.10 -12.63
CA GLY A 28 -2.92 -8.42 -12.02
C GLY A 28 -1.90 -8.69 -10.90
N LEU A 29 -2.08 -9.84 -10.23
CA LEU A 29 -1.21 -10.27 -9.13
C LEU A 29 0.19 -10.63 -9.65
N ALA A 30 1.16 -9.75 -9.47
CA ALA A 30 2.54 -9.91 -9.93
C ALA A 30 3.59 -10.02 -8.80
N ALA A 31 3.16 -10.21 -7.54
CA ALA A 31 4.01 -10.41 -6.37
C ALA A 31 5.13 -9.34 -6.24
N GLY A 32 4.79 -8.07 -6.47
CA GLY A 32 5.72 -6.95 -6.38
C GLY A 32 6.66 -6.77 -7.59
N LYS A 33 6.61 -7.67 -8.57
CA LYS A 33 7.47 -7.62 -9.77
C LYS A 33 6.87 -6.85 -10.94
N GLY A 34 5.61 -6.47 -10.84
CA GLY A 34 4.86 -5.78 -11.87
C GLY A 34 4.82 -4.26 -11.70
N VAL A 35 5.79 -3.65 -11.02
CA VAL A 35 5.84 -2.19 -10.79
C VAL A 35 7.15 -1.64 -11.34
N VAL A 36 7.07 -0.62 -12.19
CA VAL A 36 8.21 0.11 -12.74
C VAL A 36 8.03 1.59 -12.45
N VAL A 37 8.94 2.15 -11.68
CA VAL A 37 9.09 3.61 -11.52
C VAL A 37 9.99 4.08 -12.65
N ALA A 38 9.41 4.77 -13.61
CA ALA A 38 10.11 5.23 -14.80
C ALA A 38 10.52 6.71 -14.67
N GLU A 39 11.79 6.97 -14.74
CA GLU A 39 12.35 8.33 -14.70
C GLU A 39 12.28 9.03 -16.06
N THR A 40 12.09 8.26 -17.15
CA THR A 40 11.96 8.78 -18.51
C THR A 40 10.76 8.16 -19.22
N VAL A 41 10.24 8.87 -20.23
CA VAL A 41 9.14 8.37 -21.07
C VAL A 41 9.54 7.06 -21.76
N ALA A 42 10.77 6.94 -22.24
CA ALA A 42 11.26 5.72 -22.90
C ALA A 42 11.20 4.51 -21.93
N GLN A 43 11.69 4.66 -20.69
CA GLN A 43 11.60 3.59 -19.68
C GLN A 43 10.14 3.20 -19.39
N ALA A 44 9.22 4.16 -19.35
CA ALA A 44 7.82 3.86 -19.13
C ALA A 44 7.19 3.10 -20.31
N GLU A 45 7.55 3.48 -21.54
CA GLU A 45 7.09 2.76 -22.75
C GLU A 45 7.64 1.33 -22.82
N ASP A 46 8.92 1.13 -22.49
CA ASP A 46 9.54 -0.19 -22.40
C ASP A 46 8.85 -1.07 -21.34
N ALA A 47 8.49 -0.47 -20.19
CA ALA A 47 7.74 -1.17 -19.15
C ALA A 47 6.35 -1.62 -19.64
N VAL A 48 5.64 -0.76 -20.36
CA VAL A 48 4.35 -1.11 -20.97
C VAL A 48 4.53 -2.28 -21.96
N ASP A 49 5.53 -2.22 -22.83
CA ASP A 49 5.79 -3.30 -23.81
C ASP A 49 6.12 -4.62 -23.11
N MET A 50 6.99 -4.58 -22.11
CA MET A 50 7.36 -5.75 -21.30
C MET A 50 6.14 -6.42 -20.67
N MET A 51 5.25 -5.63 -20.07
CA MET A 51 4.06 -6.16 -19.40
C MET A 51 3.10 -6.80 -20.39
N PHE A 52 2.77 -6.12 -21.51
CA PHE A 52 1.89 -6.67 -22.55
C PHE A 52 2.51 -7.82 -23.36
N ALA A 53 3.85 -7.94 -23.40
CA ALA A 53 4.52 -9.07 -24.03
C ALA A 53 4.38 -10.41 -23.28
N GLY A 54 3.67 -10.41 -22.13
CA GLY A 54 3.37 -11.62 -21.37
C GLY A 54 4.47 -12.07 -20.41
N SER A 55 5.47 -11.22 -20.12
CA SER A 55 6.53 -11.53 -19.15
C SER A 55 6.01 -11.77 -17.74
N LEU A 56 4.81 -11.28 -17.44
CA LEU A 56 4.10 -11.44 -16.15
C LEU A 56 2.89 -12.38 -16.23
N GLY A 57 2.75 -13.14 -17.33
CA GLY A 57 1.59 -14.00 -17.58
C GLY A 57 0.29 -13.19 -17.65
N GLU A 58 -0.78 -13.71 -17.07
CA GLU A 58 -2.09 -13.04 -17.08
C GLU A 58 -2.07 -11.67 -16.35
N ALA A 59 -1.16 -11.47 -15.40
CA ALA A 59 -1.06 -10.21 -14.67
C ALA A 59 -0.69 -9.00 -15.56
N GLY A 60 -0.07 -9.24 -16.71
CA GLY A 60 0.32 -8.22 -17.67
C GLY A 60 -0.71 -7.91 -18.76
N HIS A 61 -1.92 -8.48 -18.74
CA HIS A 61 -2.96 -8.21 -19.76
C HIS A 61 -3.54 -6.81 -19.64
N GLU A 62 -3.37 -6.15 -18.51
CA GLU A 62 -3.79 -4.79 -18.25
C GLU A 62 -2.72 -4.06 -17.44
N VAL A 63 -2.60 -2.76 -17.67
CA VAL A 63 -1.66 -1.92 -16.92
C VAL A 63 -2.37 -0.71 -16.34
N VAL A 64 -1.89 -0.28 -15.19
CA VAL A 64 -2.25 0.99 -14.56
C VAL A 64 -1.06 1.93 -14.65
N VAL A 65 -1.29 3.12 -15.19
CA VAL A 65 -0.30 4.20 -15.24
C VAL A 65 -0.66 5.23 -14.20
N GLU A 66 0.24 5.47 -13.24
CA GLU A 66 0.01 6.33 -12.07
C GLU A 66 0.99 7.50 -12.05
N GLU A 67 0.56 8.61 -11.44
CA GLU A 67 1.47 9.70 -11.11
C GLU A 67 2.60 9.21 -10.19
N PHE A 68 3.80 9.69 -10.42
CA PHE A 68 4.90 9.51 -9.47
C PHE A 68 4.61 10.31 -8.19
N LEU A 69 4.70 9.65 -7.06
CA LEU A 69 4.55 10.27 -5.74
C LEU A 69 5.92 10.46 -5.12
N SER A 70 6.22 11.69 -4.68
CA SER A 70 7.42 11.98 -3.90
C SER A 70 7.09 12.10 -2.41
N GLY A 71 7.97 11.56 -1.57
CA GLY A 71 7.79 11.54 -0.12
C GLY A 71 8.55 10.38 0.50
N GLU A 72 8.16 10.02 1.70
CA GLU A 72 8.67 8.83 2.39
C GLU A 72 7.59 7.75 2.43
N GLU A 73 7.96 6.52 2.09
CA GLU A 73 7.05 5.38 2.20
C GLU A 73 6.81 5.04 3.67
N ALA A 74 5.58 4.68 3.99
CA ALA A 74 5.21 4.20 5.31
C ALA A 74 4.12 3.11 5.21
N SER A 75 4.20 2.14 6.10
CA SER A 75 3.22 1.08 6.24
C SER A 75 2.27 1.40 7.39
N PHE A 76 0.98 1.48 7.13
CA PHE A 76 -0.04 1.70 8.14
C PHE A 76 -1.03 0.55 8.19
N PHE A 77 -1.28 0.04 9.38
CA PHE A 77 -2.11 -1.14 9.58
C PHE A 77 -3.38 -0.79 10.34
N ALA A 78 -4.49 -1.36 9.91
CA ALA A 78 -5.75 -1.32 10.63
C ALA A 78 -6.38 -2.71 10.69
N LEU A 79 -7.11 -2.96 11.78
CA LEU A 79 -7.97 -4.13 11.91
C LEU A 79 -9.41 -3.68 11.64
N CYS A 80 -10.11 -4.41 10.76
CA CYS A 80 -11.41 -4.05 10.21
C CYS A 80 -12.44 -5.13 10.53
N ASP A 81 -13.69 -4.73 10.81
CA ASP A 81 -14.78 -5.65 11.14
C ASP A 81 -15.96 -5.62 10.15
N GLY A 82 -15.75 -4.98 9.01
CA GLY A 82 -16.78 -4.77 7.98
C GLY A 82 -17.47 -3.40 8.06
N THR A 83 -17.42 -2.75 9.21
CA THR A 83 -18.03 -1.42 9.45
C THR A 83 -17.04 -0.48 10.12
N ASN A 84 -16.33 -0.95 11.12
CA ASN A 84 -15.37 -0.19 11.90
C ASN A 84 -13.95 -0.62 11.58
N ALA A 85 -13.01 0.30 11.78
CA ALA A 85 -11.58 0.03 11.77
C ALA A 85 -10.92 0.62 13.01
N ILE A 86 -9.99 -0.11 13.58
CA ILE A 86 -9.08 0.39 14.61
C ILE A 86 -7.66 0.40 14.07
N ALA A 87 -6.93 1.49 14.33
CA ALA A 87 -5.53 1.55 13.99
C ALA A 87 -4.73 0.54 14.80
N LEU A 88 -3.89 -0.26 14.14
CA LEU A 88 -2.95 -1.14 14.81
C LEU A 88 -1.67 -0.35 15.16
N ALA A 89 -0.81 -0.14 14.21
CA ALA A 89 0.36 0.70 14.34
C ALA A 89 0.91 1.04 12.94
N SER A 90 1.94 1.89 12.90
CA SER A 90 2.72 2.15 11.69
C SER A 90 4.07 1.46 11.75
N ALA A 91 4.61 1.13 10.59
CA ALA A 91 5.97 0.68 10.42
C ALA A 91 6.58 1.34 9.18
N GLN A 92 7.88 1.20 9.03
CA GLN A 92 8.59 1.58 7.83
C GLN A 92 9.58 0.48 7.51
N ASP A 93 9.49 -0.10 6.33
CA ASP A 93 10.37 -1.16 5.87
C ASP A 93 11.50 -0.62 4.99
N HIS A 94 12.60 -1.34 4.95
CA HIS A 94 13.73 -1.06 4.08
C HIS A 94 13.69 -2.02 2.89
N LYS A 95 13.14 -1.55 1.77
CA LYS A 95 12.94 -2.35 0.57
C LYS A 95 14.17 -2.43 -0.33
N ARG A 96 15.01 -1.39 -0.32
CA ARG A 96 16.18 -1.33 -1.19
C ARG A 96 17.33 -2.18 -0.67
N ALA A 97 18.03 -2.84 -1.60
CA ALA A 97 19.09 -3.79 -1.26
C ALA A 97 20.39 -3.16 -0.75
N PHE A 98 20.63 -1.88 -1.07
CA PHE A 98 21.90 -1.21 -0.78
C PHE A 98 21.70 -0.01 0.15
N ASP A 99 22.80 0.44 0.74
CA ASP A 99 22.84 1.61 1.63
C ASP A 99 22.25 2.86 0.96
N ASN A 100 21.75 3.79 1.79
CA ASN A 100 21.13 5.04 1.36
C ASN A 100 19.88 4.86 0.46
N ASP A 101 19.10 3.82 0.72
CA ASP A 101 17.86 3.49 -0.01
C ASP A 101 18.11 3.35 -1.53
N GLN A 102 19.16 2.62 -1.90
CA GLN A 102 19.57 2.41 -3.28
C GLN A 102 19.47 0.94 -3.70
N GLY A 103 19.60 0.71 -5.01
CA GLY A 103 19.58 -0.62 -5.61
C GLY A 103 18.17 -1.13 -5.90
N PRO A 104 18.04 -2.42 -6.26
CA PRO A 104 16.76 -3.02 -6.57
C PRO A 104 15.87 -3.18 -5.32
N ASN A 105 14.56 -3.18 -5.52
CA ASN A 105 13.61 -3.54 -4.49
C ASN A 105 13.76 -5.02 -4.12
N THR A 106 13.64 -5.29 -2.83
CA THR A 106 13.60 -6.64 -2.24
C THR A 106 12.23 -6.92 -1.64
N GLY A 107 12.06 -8.08 -1.00
CA GLY A 107 10.86 -8.39 -0.21
C GLY A 107 10.83 -7.70 1.16
N GLY A 108 11.87 -6.94 1.51
CA GLY A 108 12.08 -6.27 2.80
C GLY A 108 13.36 -6.74 3.46
N MET A 109 14.24 -5.79 3.80
CA MET A 109 15.54 -6.05 4.46
C MET A 109 15.45 -5.92 5.97
N GLY A 110 14.38 -5.34 6.47
CA GLY A 110 14.09 -5.06 7.88
C GLY A 110 13.03 -3.98 8.00
N ALA A 111 12.50 -3.78 9.19
CA ALA A 111 11.53 -2.73 9.46
C ALA A 111 11.72 -2.16 10.87
N TYR A 112 11.16 -0.99 11.10
CA TYR A 112 11.04 -0.40 12.43
C TYR A 112 9.63 0.16 12.64
N SER A 113 9.24 0.29 13.90
CA SER A 113 7.96 0.82 14.36
C SER A 113 8.17 1.59 15.67
N PRO A 114 7.55 2.78 15.84
CA PRO A 114 6.69 3.46 14.91
C PRO A 114 7.47 4.12 13.77
N SER A 115 6.78 4.38 12.64
CA SER A 115 7.35 5.22 11.58
C SER A 115 7.33 6.69 12.01
N PRO A 116 8.46 7.42 11.97
CA PRO A 116 8.52 8.83 12.38
C PRO A 116 7.63 9.76 11.56
N VAL A 117 7.43 9.43 10.27
CA VAL A 117 6.59 10.25 9.38
C VAL A 117 5.10 10.06 9.62
N MET A 118 4.73 8.98 10.33
CA MET A 118 3.35 8.68 10.71
C MET A 118 2.98 9.32 12.05
N THR A 119 3.04 10.65 12.12
CA THR A 119 2.59 11.41 13.29
C THR A 119 1.12 11.11 13.63
N ALA A 120 0.66 11.45 14.84
CA ALA A 120 -0.75 11.28 15.23
C ALA A 120 -1.71 11.99 14.25
N HIS A 121 -1.31 13.14 13.70
CA HIS A 121 -2.07 13.84 12.66
C HIS A 121 -2.15 13.03 11.36
N MET A 122 -1.02 12.46 10.90
CA MET A 122 -0.99 11.63 9.70
C MET A 122 -1.79 10.34 9.86
N GLN A 123 -1.69 9.70 11.03
CA GLN A 123 -2.51 8.52 11.34
C GLN A 123 -4.01 8.84 11.27
N LYS A 124 -4.43 9.96 11.88
CA LYS A 124 -5.83 10.40 11.81
C LYS A 124 -6.28 10.66 10.38
N ARG A 125 -5.47 11.39 9.59
CA ARG A 125 -5.77 11.63 8.17
C ARG A 125 -5.85 10.33 7.37
N THR A 126 -4.94 9.40 7.58
CA THR A 126 -4.96 8.08 6.93
C THR A 126 -6.24 7.33 7.23
N MET A 127 -6.67 7.32 8.50
CA MET A 127 -7.95 6.70 8.88
C MET A 127 -9.13 7.39 8.19
N ASP A 128 -9.22 8.71 8.26
CA ASP A 128 -10.39 9.46 7.81
C ASP A 128 -10.48 9.58 6.29
N GLU A 129 -9.35 9.78 5.61
CA GLU A 129 -9.28 10.08 4.18
C GLU A 129 -9.08 8.83 3.31
N ILE A 130 -8.52 7.75 3.86
CA ILE A 130 -8.15 6.54 3.10
C ILE A 130 -8.90 5.31 3.59
N LEU A 131 -8.70 4.88 4.85
CA LEU A 131 -9.20 3.57 5.31
C LEU A 131 -10.72 3.54 5.49
N LEU A 132 -11.28 4.49 6.22
CA LEU A 132 -12.74 4.52 6.44
C LEU A 132 -13.54 4.73 5.14
N PRO A 133 -13.12 5.59 4.19
CA PRO A 133 -13.75 5.64 2.87
C PRO A 133 -13.71 4.31 2.12
N THR A 134 -12.57 3.61 2.17
CA THR A 134 -12.44 2.29 1.53
C THR A 134 -13.39 1.26 2.12
N LEU A 135 -13.48 1.18 3.46
CA LEU A 135 -14.45 0.27 4.10
C LEU A 135 -15.89 0.57 3.72
N ARG A 136 -16.25 1.86 3.67
CA ARG A 136 -17.59 2.27 3.22
C ARG A 136 -17.85 1.86 1.77
N ALA A 137 -16.86 2.06 0.88
CA ALA A 137 -16.98 1.65 -0.52
C ALA A 137 -17.12 0.13 -0.66
N MET A 138 -16.31 -0.66 0.03
CA MET A 138 -16.39 -2.13 0.03
C MET A 138 -17.76 -2.61 0.53
N SER A 139 -18.27 -2.00 1.60
CA SER A 139 -19.61 -2.32 2.12
C SER A 139 -20.70 -1.96 1.12
N ALA A 140 -20.62 -0.80 0.44
CA ALA A 140 -21.58 -0.39 -0.58
C ALA A 140 -21.57 -1.31 -1.82
N MET A 141 -20.41 -1.93 -2.13
CA MET A 141 -20.27 -2.94 -3.18
C MET A 141 -20.78 -4.34 -2.77
N GLY A 142 -21.30 -4.50 -1.55
CA GLY A 142 -21.75 -5.78 -1.02
C GLY A 142 -20.62 -6.71 -0.56
N ALA A 143 -19.41 -6.21 -0.41
CA ALA A 143 -18.23 -6.95 0.00
C ALA A 143 -17.58 -6.33 1.26
N PRO A 144 -18.27 -6.30 2.42
CA PRO A 144 -17.73 -5.69 3.64
C PRO A 144 -16.43 -6.37 4.05
N TYR A 145 -15.37 -5.58 4.20
CA TYR A 145 -14.03 -6.10 4.47
C TYR A 145 -13.82 -6.35 5.97
N LYS A 146 -13.36 -7.56 6.31
CA LYS A 146 -12.96 -7.95 7.66
C LYS A 146 -11.54 -8.50 7.65
N GLY A 147 -10.75 -8.12 8.66
CA GLY A 147 -9.37 -8.56 8.81
C GLY A 147 -8.38 -7.40 8.81
N VAL A 148 -7.11 -7.74 8.60
CA VAL A 148 -6.01 -6.76 8.57
C VAL A 148 -5.96 -6.08 7.22
N LEU A 149 -6.08 -4.76 7.22
CA LEU A 149 -5.87 -3.92 6.05
C LEU A 149 -4.54 -3.17 6.22
N PHE A 150 -3.58 -3.48 5.37
CA PHE A 150 -2.30 -2.83 5.28
C PHE A 150 -2.33 -1.82 4.14
N ALA A 151 -2.25 -0.53 4.47
CA ALA A 151 -2.10 0.55 3.52
C ALA A 151 -0.62 0.91 3.35
N GLY A 152 -0.09 0.66 2.16
CA GLY A 152 1.19 1.22 1.72
C GLY A 152 0.98 2.67 1.31
N LEU A 153 1.68 3.58 1.95
CA LEU A 153 1.47 5.02 1.83
C LEU A 153 2.72 5.74 1.37
N MET A 154 2.55 6.80 0.59
CA MET A 154 3.54 7.84 0.38
C MET A 154 3.16 9.05 1.21
N ILE A 155 4.04 9.47 2.12
CA ILE A 155 3.84 10.63 2.99
C ILE A 155 4.60 11.81 2.40
N GLY A 156 3.88 12.67 1.72
CA GLY A 156 4.41 13.90 1.13
C GLY A 156 3.97 15.16 1.86
N ALA A 157 4.31 16.31 1.31
CA ALA A 157 3.93 17.62 1.86
C ALA A 157 2.40 17.80 1.94
N ASP A 158 1.65 17.22 1.02
CA ASP A 158 0.19 17.30 0.97
C ASP A 158 -0.50 16.31 1.92
N GLY A 159 0.25 15.40 2.53
CA GLY A 159 -0.26 14.36 3.44
C GLY A 159 -0.13 12.94 2.89
N PRO A 160 -0.90 11.99 3.44
CA PRO A 160 -0.82 10.59 3.04
C PRO A 160 -1.51 10.36 1.70
N LYS A 161 -0.83 9.66 0.78
CA LYS A 161 -1.39 9.14 -0.46
C LYS A 161 -1.25 7.62 -0.49
N LEU A 162 -2.30 6.94 -0.89
CA LEU A 162 -2.30 5.49 -1.01
C LEU A 162 -1.48 5.05 -2.23
N ILE A 163 -0.55 4.12 -2.01
CA ILE A 163 0.21 3.43 -3.06
C ILE A 163 -0.49 2.12 -3.41
N GLU A 164 -0.79 1.31 -2.37
CA GLU A 164 -1.43 0.00 -2.52
C GLU A 164 -2.09 -0.45 -1.22
N TYR A 165 -2.98 -1.43 -1.33
CA TYR A 165 -3.46 -2.22 -0.20
C TYR A 165 -2.90 -3.63 -0.23
N ASN A 166 -2.57 -4.15 0.96
CA ASN A 166 -2.39 -5.56 1.21
C ASN A 166 -3.45 -6.02 2.22
N VAL A 167 -4.04 -7.20 1.97
CA VAL A 167 -5.13 -7.77 2.77
C VAL A 167 -4.61 -8.79 3.80
N ARG A 168 -3.46 -8.48 4.36
CA ARG A 168 -2.69 -9.30 5.31
C ARG A 168 -1.75 -8.42 6.13
N PHE A 169 -1.15 -9.02 7.14
CA PHE A 169 0.03 -8.42 7.76
C PHE A 169 1.21 -8.34 6.78
N GLY A 170 2.17 -7.48 7.07
CA GLY A 170 3.41 -7.34 6.31
C GLY A 170 4.51 -8.28 6.80
N ASP A 171 5.51 -8.45 5.99
CA ASP A 171 6.79 -9.07 6.33
C ASP A 171 7.90 -8.21 5.70
N PRO A 172 8.72 -7.54 6.52
CA PRO A 172 9.04 -7.74 7.95
C PRO A 172 8.23 -6.90 8.96
N GLU A 173 7.18 -6.20 8.59
CA GLU A 173 6.49 -5.26 9.48
C GLU A 173 5.79 -5.96 10.66
N THR A 174 5.26 -7.18 10.46
CA THR A 174 4.56 -7.92 11.52
C THR A 174 5.44 -8.12 12.75
N GLN A 175 6.71 -8.42 12.55
CA GLN A 175 7.65 -8.69 13.64
C GLN A 175 7.78 -7.48 14.56
N VAL A 176 7.98 -6.28 13.99
CA VAL A 176 8.11 -5.05 14.79
C VAL A 176 6.78 -4.59 15.39
N LEU A 177 5.65 -4.85 14.73
CA LEU A 177 4.33 -4.58 15.30
C LEU A 177 4.05 -5.45 16.51
N MET A 178 4.31 -6.75 16.42
CA MET A 178 4.04 -7.68 17.52
C MET A 178 4.92 -7.43 18.75
N LEU A 179 6.15 -6.94 18.58
CA LEU A 179 7.01 -6.53 19.69
C LEU A 179 6.45 -5.34 20.47
N ARG A 180 5.69 -4.46 19.83
CA ARG A 180 5.08 -3.28 20.44
C ARG A 180 3.65 -3.52 20.96
N LEU A 181 3.00 -4.58 20.54
CA LEU A 181 1.63 -4.86 20.96
C LEU A 181 1.59 -5.34 22.42
N MET A 182 0.95 -4.58 23.30
CA MET A 182 0.75 -4.93 24.72
C MET A 182 -0.48 -5.81 24.92
N SER A 183 -1.53 -5.60 24.11
CA SER A 183 -2.77 -6.36 24.20
C SER A 183 -2.62 -7.74 23.56
N ASP A 184 -3.41 -8.71 23.99
CA ASP A 184 -3.51 -9.99 23.31
C ASP A 184 -4.14 -9.79 21.92
N LEU A 185 -3.48 -10.31 20.88
CA LEU A 185 -3.92 -10.20 19.50
C LEU A 185 -5.16 -11.05 19.20
N VAL A 186 -5.28 -12.23 19.81
CA VAL A 186 -6.36 -13.18 19.49
C VAL A 186 -7.74 -12.62 19.77
N PRO A 187 -8.02 -11.99 20.93
CA PRO A 187 -9.31 -11.33 21.16
C PRO A 187 -9.61 -10.23 20.14
N ALA A 188 -8.60 -9.47 19.69
CA ALA A 188 -8.78 -8.44 18.67
C ALA A 188 -9.21 -9.05 17.32
N LEU A 189 -8.55 -10.14 16.90
CA LEU A 189 -8.92 -10.86 15.67
C LEU A 189 -10.34 -11.46 15.76
N MET A 190 -10.71 -11.97 16.91
CA MET A 190 -12.09 -12.45 17.14
C MET A 190 -13.09 -11.31 17.06
N ALA A 191 -12.81 -10.15 17.68
CA ALA A 191 -13.66 -8.97 17.60
C ALA A 191 -13.82 -8.46 16.16
N SER A 192 -12.76 -8.54 15.34
CA SER A 192 -12.82 -8.25 13.91
C SER A 192 -13.81 -9.15 13.18
N ARG A 193 -13.71 -10.47 13.40
CA ARG A 193 -14.63 -11.44 12.82
C ARG A 193 -16.08 -11.18 13.22
N ASP A 194 -16.30 -10.87 14.50
CA ASP A 194 -17.64 -10.80 15.11
C ASP A 194 -18.32 -9.41 14.97
N GLY A 195 -17.64 -8.42 14.37
CA GLY A 195 -18.19 -7.06 14.18
C GLY A 195 -18.17 -6.22 15.47
N ALA A 196 -17.21 -6.48 16.37
CA ALA A 196 -17.18 -5.92 17.71
C ALA A 196 -16.01 -4.94 17.97
N LEU A 197 -15.40 -4.37 16.90
CA LEU A 197 -14.25 -3.48 17.05
C LEU A 197 -14.59 -2.08 17.56
N LYS A 198 -15.84 -1.64 17.47
CA LYS A 198 -16.25 -0.25 17.77
C LYS A 198 -15.72 0.29 19.11
N ASN A 199 -15.66 -0.56 20.13
CA ASN A 199 -15.24 -0.20 21.48
C ASN A 199 -14.05 -1.06 21.95
N PHE A 200 -13.35 -1.68 21.02
CA PHE A 200 -12.20 -2.51 21.36
C PHE A 200 -10.98 -1.63 21.63
N ASP A 201 -10.28 -1.87 22.74
CA ASP A 201 -9.07 -1.14 23.15
C ASP A 201 -7.83 -2.00 22.85
N LEU A 202 -6.95 -1.46 22.01
CA LEU A 202 -5.63 -2.02 21.75
C LEU A 202 -4.56 -1.11 22.33
N ARG A 203 -3.68 -1.68 23.13
CA ARG A 203 -2.59 -0.96 23.78
C ARG A 203 -1.26 -1.31 23.15
N TRP A 204 -0.43 -0.30 23.03
CA TRP A 204 0.86 -0.37 22.38
C TRP A 204 1.94 0.23 23.26
N TYR A 205 3.12 -0.36 23.26
CA TYR A 205 4.31 0.32 23.74
C TYR A 205 4.60 1.52 22.83
N PRO A 206 5.08 2.66 23.37
CA PRO A 206 5.31 3.86 22.55
C PRO A 206 6.43 3.69 21.52
N ASP A 207 7.39 2.82 21.82
CA ASP A 207 8.62 2.52 21.09
C ASP A 207 9.07 1.07 21.28
#